data_6e83606bcd5ba9d189bbafc48a13e0fd
#
_entry.id   6e83606bcd5ba9d189bbafc48a13e0fd
#
_cell.length_a   1.000
_cell.length_b   1.000
_cell.length_c   1.000
_cell.angle_alpha   90.00
_cell.angle_beta   90.00
_cell.angle_gamma   90.00
#
_symmetry.space_group_name_H-M   'P 1'
#
loop_
_entity.id
_entity.type
_entity.pdbx_description
1 polymer ?
#
loop_
_entity_poly.entity_id
_entity_poly.type
_entity_poly.pdbx_seq_one_letter_code
_entity_poly.pdbx_strand_id
1 'polypeptide(L)'
;FHWSLALTFLGSWITAEAGLEWASTHMFLGYMMLSLLLFRILWGFVGTRHAKFSSFLVSPRVFFSSLQYLFSRRSEDHIGHGPSGGWATVLIISVLLVQAISGLFISDDIFNDGPYHRSVSDGVASFMANMHHLNFNLILCLVALHLSAIGWFQFGKNQALTKAMLLGKKKGPAVLGIKSSQTLKA
;
A
#
# COMPACT_ATOMS: atom_id res chain seq x y z
N PHE A 1 1.55 9.16 5.33
CA PHE A 1 2.00 7.77 5.17
C PHE A 1 2.11 7.35 3.70
N HIS A 2 1.00 7.38 2.91
CA HIS A 2 0.98 6.84 1.53
C HIS A 2 2.06 7.48 0.63
N TRP A 3 2.14 8.81 0.60
CA TRP A 3 3.12 9.50 -0.24
C TRP A 3 4.57 9.27 0.23
N SER A 4 4.80 9.21 1.55
CA SER A 4 6.12 8.84 2.08
C SER A 4 6.52 7.44 1.63
N LEU A 5 5.60 6.47 1.72
CA LEU A 5 5.83 5.10 1.28
C LEU A 5 6.12 5.04 -0.23
N ALA A 6 5.32 5.74 -1.06
CA ALA A 6 5.49 5.78 -2.51
C ALA A 6 6.83 6.41 -2.92
N LEU A 7 7.22 7.52 -2.29
CA LEU A 7 8.51 8.17 -2.56
C LEU A 7 9.70 7.32 -2.10
N THR A 8 9.60 6.67 -0.94
CA THR A 8 10.63 5.75 -0.45
C THR A 8 10.78 4.54 -1.39
N PHE A 9 9.66 3.98 -1.88
CA PHE A 9 9.68 2.89 -2.85
C PHE A 9 10.35 3.33 -4.16
N LEU A 10 9.94 4.48 -4.71
CA LEU A 10 10.51 5.01 -5.94
C LEU A 10 12.01 5.28 -5.80
N GLY A 11 12.44 5.88 -4.67
CA GLY A 11 13.84 6.12 -4.38
C GLY A 11 14.64 4.82 -4.25
N SER A 12 14.09 3.80 -3.55
CA SER A 12 14.72 2.48 -3.45
C SER A 12 14.86 1.82 -4.82
N TRP A 13 13.88 1.93 -5.68
CA TRP A 13 13.96 1.40 -7.04
C TRP A 13 15.05 2.12 -7.85
N ILE A 14 15.03 3.45 -7.88
CA ILE A 14 16.02 4.24 -8.62
C ILE A 14 17.44 3.92 -8.15
N THR A 15 17.66 3.84 -6.83
CA THR A 15 19.00 3.54 -6.29
C THR A 15 19.45 2.11 -6.54
N ALA A 16 18.52 1.14 -6.63
CA ALA A 16 18.85 -0.23 -7.02
C ALA A 16 19.32 -0.33 -8.48
N GLU A 17 18.72 0.45 -9.39
CA GLU A 17 19.08 0.48 -10.81
C GLU A 17 20.33 1.34 -11.07
N ALA A 18 20.65 2.28 -10.19
CA ALA A 18 21.77 3.21 -10.35
C ALA A 18 23.17 2.58 -10.12
N GLY A 19 23.22 1.37 -9.57
CA GLY A 19 24.47 0.62 -9.38
C GLY A 19 25.01 0.60 -7.96
N LEU A 20 26.16 -0.08 -7.78
CA LEU A 20 26.73 -0.38 -6.46
C LEU A 20 27.10 0.87 -5.64
N GLU A 21 27.44 1.97 -6.28
CA GLU A 21 27.74 3.24 -5.60
C GLU A 21 26.52 3.79 -4.81
N TRP A 22 25.30 3.37 -5.17
CA TRP A 22 24.07 3.74 -4.49
C TRP A 22 23.56 2.69 -3.52
N ALA A 23 24.29 1.58 -3.32
CA ALA A 23 23.85 0.48 -2.46
C ALA A 23 23.57 0.92 -1.01
N SER A 24 24.44 1.76 -0.42
CA SER A 24 24.22 2.32 0.92
C SER A 24 22.92 3.15 1.00
N THR A 25 22.61 3.93 -0.04
CA THR A 25 21.39 4.72 -0.11
C THR A 25 20.16 3.83 -0.27
N HIS A 26 20.26 2.77 -1.10
CA HIS A 26 19.22 1.76 -1.24
C HIS A 26 18.90 1.08 0.09
N MET A 27 19.91 0.66 0.83
CA MET A 27 19.75 0.05 2.16
C MET A 27 19.08 1.01 3.15
N PHE A 28 19.53 2.28 3.19
CA PHE A 28 18.90 3.30 4.03
C PHE A 28 17.42 3.49 3.72
N LEU A 29 17.07 3.58 2.45
CA LEU A 29 15.66 3.64 2.01
C LEU A 29 14.89 2.37 2.35
N GLY A 30 15.54 1.20 2.31
CA GLY A 30 14.98 -0.07 2.79
C GLY A 30 14.61 -0.02 4.28
N TYR A 31 15.46 0.54 5.13
CA TYR A 31 15.17 0.73 6.56
C TYR A 31 14.04 1.73 6.79
N MET A 32 13.99 2.82 6.03
CA MET A 32 12.87 3.75 6.05
C MET A 32 11.56 3.06 5.64
N MET A 33 11.60 2.26 4.58
CA MET A 33 10.46 1.47 4.12
C MET A 33 9.95 0.55 5.24
N LEU A 34 10.83 -0.23 5.86
CA LEU A 34 10.49 -1.13 6.95
C LEU A 34 9.87 -0.37 8.12
N SER A 35 10.44 0.78 8.51
CA SER A 35 9.91 1.62 9.59
C SER A 35 8.51 2.14 9.28
N LEU A 36 8.26 2.60 8.05
CA LEU A 36 6.93 3.03 7.61
C LEU A 36 5.92 1.88 7.62
N LEU A 37 6.33 0.68 7.18
CA LEU A 37 5.45 -0.49 7.16
C LEU A 37 5.10 -0.95 8.58
N LEU A 38 6.08 -1.01 9.48
CA LEU A 38 5.84 -1.34 10.89
C LEU A 38 4.91 -0.32 11.56
N PHE A 39 5.16 0.97 11.33
CA PHE A 39 4.24 2.03 11.79
C PHE A 39 2.83 1.79 11.25
N ARG A 40 2.66 1.50 9.96
CA ARG A 40 1.33 1.28 9.37
C ARG A 40 0.64 0.05 9.93
N ILE A 41 1.38 -1.01 10.18
CA ILE A 41 0.83 -2.23 10.79
C ILE A 41 0.33 -1.91 12.20
N LEU A 42 1.17 -1.31 13.04
CA LEU A 42 0.79 -0.91 14.41
C LEU A 42 -0.42 0.03 14.40
N TRP A 43 -0.41 1.04 13.52
CA TRP A 43 -1.51 1.99 13.38
C TRP A 43 -2.79 1.33 12.85
N GLY A 44 -2.66 0.23 12.14
CA GLY A 44 -3.78 -0.61 11.69
C GLY A 44 -4.52 -1.34 12.82
N PHE A 45 -3.88 -1.50 13.97
CA PHE A 45 -4.51 -2.11 15.16
C PHE A 45 -4.97 -1.06 16.17
N VAL A 46 -4.14 -0.07 16.48
CA VAL A 46 -4.39 0.89 17.56
C VAL A 46 -4.86 2.26 17.09
N GLY A 47 -4.77 2.55 15.80
CA GLY A 47 -5.05 3.86 15.22
C GLY A 47 -6.52 4.28 15.23
N THR A 48 -6.81 5.34 14.46
CA THR A 48 -8.16 5.88 14.32
C THR A 48 -9.10 4.89 13.62
N ARG A 49 -10.42 5.05 13.82
CA ARG A 49 -11.45 4.15 13.27
C ARG A 49 -11.25 3.85 11.77
N HIS A 50 -10.94 4.85 10.96
CA HIS A 50 -10.75 4.68 9.51
C HIS A 50 -9.39 4.08 9.11
N ALA A 51 -8.43 4.02 10.03
CA ALA A 51 -7.12 3.44 9.80
C ALA A 51 -7.05 1.95 10.18
N LYS A 52 -7.96 1.49 11.04
CA LYS A 52 -7.97 0.11 11.54
C LYS A 52 -8.30 -0.90 10.45
N PHE A 53 -7.55 -2.00 10.42
CA PHE A 53 -7.80 -3.12 9.51
C PHE A 53 -9.24 -3.66 9.65
N SER A 54 -9.74 -3.75 10.87
CA SER A 54 -11.10 -4.21 11.17
C SER A 54 -12.22 -3.33 10.58
N SER A 55 -11.91 -2.08 10.21
CA SER A 55 -12.93 -1.15 9.68
C SER A 55 -13.11 -1.25 8.16
N PHE A 56 -12.14 -1.81 7.43
CA PHE A 56 -12.19 -1.88 5.97
C PHE A 56 -11.94 -3.28 5.38
N LEU A 57 -11.44 -4.22 6.20
CA LEU A 57 -11.34 -5.61 5.78
C LEU A 57 -12.70 -6.28 5.90
N VAL A 58 -13.27 -6.58 4.76
CA VAL A 58 -14.52 -7.35 4.67
C VAL A 58 -14.23 -8.85 4.61
N SER A 59 -15.25 -9.68 4.87
CA SER A 59 -15.10 -11.12 4.74
C SER A 59 -14.70 -11.52 3.30
N PRO A 60 -13.96 -12.62 3.11
CA PRO A 60 -13.57 -13.08 1.77
C PRO A 60 -14.75 -13.23 0.81
N ARG A 61 -15.90 -13.69 1.31
CA ARG A 61 -17.13 -13.82 0.50
C ARG A 61 -17.57 -12.47 -0.08
N VAL A 62 -17.57 -11.41 0.74
CA VAL A 62 -17.92 -10.05 0.30
C VAL A 62 -16.85 -9.50 -0.66
N PHE A 63 -15.59 -9.81 -0.43
CA PHE A 63 -14.52 -9.45 -1.35
C PHE A 63 -14.74 -10.04 -2.74
N PHE A 64 -14.93 -11.36 -2.85
CA PHE A 64 -15.13 -12.02 -4.14
C PHE A 64 -16.41 -11.54 -4.85
N SER A 65 -17.49 -11.30 -4.11
CA SER A 65 -18.71 -10.71 -4.71
C SER A 65 -18.49 -9.29 -5.21
N SER A 66 -17.62 -8.51 -4.56
CA SER A 66 -17.32 -7.14 -4.98
C SER A 66 -16.47 -7.06 -6.26
N LEU A 67 -15.70 -8.11 -6.60
CA LEU A 67 -14.91 -8.15 -7.83
C LEU A 67 -15.79 -8.06 -9.09
N GLN A 68 -16.99 -8.60 -9.06
CA GLN A 68 -17.94 -8.53 -10.17
C GLN A 68 -18.35 -7.09 -10.49
N TYR A 69 -18.32 -6.21 -9.49
CA TYR A 69 -18.70 -4.81 -9.64
C TYR A 69 -17.53 -3.88 -10.01
N LEU A 70 -16.28 -4.37 -10.03
CA LEU A 70 -15.12 -3.56 -10.42
C LEU A 70 -15.26 -3.00 -11.83
N PHE A 71 -15.78 -3.82 -12.75
CA PHE A 71 -15.98 -3.46 -14.15
C PHE A 71 -17.37 -2.88 -14.43
N SER A 72 -18.29 -2.92 -13.46
CA SER A 72 -19.60 -2.29 -13.59
C SER A 72 -19.47 -0.77 -13.51
N ARG A 73 -20.20 -0.05 -14.38
CA ARG A 73 -20.29 1.43 -14.33
C ARG A 73 -21.10 1.95 -13.14
N ARG A 74 -21.76 1.09 -12.36
CA ARG A 74 -22.45 1.52 -11.14
C ARG A 74 -21.41 1.96 -10.12
N SER A 75 -21.44 3.25 -9.82
CA SER A 75 -20.64 3.85 -8.74
C SER A 75 -21.36 3.56 -7.43
N GLU A 76 -20.83 2.69 -6.60
CA GLU A 76 -21.17 2.69 -5.18
C GLU A 76 -20.25 3.69 -4.49
N ASP A 77 -20.82 4.78 -3.98
CA ASP A 77 -20.10 5.80 -3.24
C ASP A 77 -19.74 5.29 -1.82
N HIS A 78 -18.65 4.55 -1.72
CA HIS A 78 -18.10 4.19 -0.41
C HIS A 78 -17.25 5.34 0.13
N ILE A 79 -17.54 5.77 1.36
CA ILE A 79 -16.63 6.65 2.12
C ILE A 79 -15.48 5.79 2.63
N GLY A 80 -14.27 5.95 2.06
CA GLY A 80 -13.10 5.15 2.42
C GLY A 80 -12.72 4.10 1.37
N HIS A 81 -12.04 3.04 1.80
CA HIS A 81 -11.67 1.93 0.92
C HIS A 81 -12.90 1.06 0.63
N GLY A 82 -13.22 0.87 -0.64
CA GLY A 82 -14.15 -0.18 -1.03
C GLY A 82 -13.61 -1.57 -0.66
N PRO A 83 -14.46 -2.62 -0.67
CA PRO A 83 -14.07 -3.98 -0.28
C PRO A 83 -12.79 -4.50 -0.96
N SER A 84 -12.65 -4.26 -2.26
CA SER A 84 -11.46 -4.65 -3.04
C SER A 84 -10.21 -3.83 -2.69
N GLY A 85 -10.36 -2.53 -2.40
CA GLY A 85 -9.27 -1.64 -2.02
C GLY A 85 -8.65 -2.01 -0.66
N GLY A 86 -9.46 -2.48 0.29
CA GLY A 86 -8.98 -2.93 1.59
C GLY A 86 -8.04 -4.13 1.49
N TRP A 87 -8.44 -5.16 0.75
CA TRP A 87 -7.62 -6.35 0.52
C TRP A 87 -6.36 -6.05 -0.31
N ALA A 88 -6.47 -5.18 -1.34
CA ALA A 88 -5.32 -4.72 -2.10
C ALA A 88 -4.29 -4.00 -1.21
N THR A 89 -4.75 -3.20 -0.25
CA THR A 89 -3.87 -2.53 0.73
C THR A 89 -3.09 -3.54 1.56
N VAL A 90 -3.75 -4.57 2.11
CA VAL A 90 -3.09 -5.60 2.91
C VAL A 90 -2.10 -6.39 2.05
N LEU A 91 -2.48 -6.76 0.84
CA LEU A 91 -1.59 -7.48 -0.09
C LEU A 91 -0.32 -6.67 -0.38
N ILE A 92 -0.46 -5.39 -0.77
CA ILE A 92 0.69 -4.52 -1.08
C ILE A 92 1.59 -4.35 0.15
N ILE A 93 1.02 -4.11 1.35
CA ILE A 93 1.80 -4.01 2.59
C ILE A 93 2.57 -5.30 2.87
N SER A 94 1.94 -6.47 2.71
CA SER A 94 2.56 -7.77 2.94
C SER A 94 3.73 -8.03 1.98
N VAL A 95 3.55 -7.74 0.69
CA VAL A 95 4.58 -7.94 -0.32
C VAL A 95 5.75 -6.95 -0.13
N LEU A 96 5.47 -5.68 0.19
CA LEU A 96 6.51 -4.71 0.56
C LEU A 96 7.25 -5.10 1.84
N LEU A 97 6.57 -5.71 2.81
CA LEU A 97 7.21 -6.19 4.03
C LEU A 97 8.18 -7.35 3.73
N VAL A 98 7.77 -8.30 2.88
CA VAL A 98 8.66 -9.38 2.40
C VAL A 98 9.89 -8.78 1.70
N GLN A 99 9.70 -7.75 0.86
CA GLN A 99 10.78 -7.05 0.18
C GLN A 99 11.78 -6.44 1.18
N ALA A 100 11.27 -5.65 2.13
CA ALA A 100 12.12 -4.99 3.11
C ALA A 100 12.85 -5.99 4.03
N ILE A 101 12.16 -7.05 4.48
CA ILE A 101 12.76 -8.07 5.35
C ILE A 101 13.81 -8.88 4.59
N SER A 102 13.53 -9.35 3.38
CA SER A 102 14.50 -10.12 2.61
C SER A 102 15.79 -9.34 2.32
N GLY A 103 15.67 -8.02 2.09
CA GLY A 103 16.83 -7.14 1.90
C GLY A 103 17.80 -7.08 3.10
N LEU A 104 17.32 -7.37 4.33
CA LEU A 104 18.17 -7.39 5.52
C LEU A 104 19.23 -8.51 5.52
N PHE A 105 19.07 -9.50 4.65
CA PHE A 105 19.95 -10.69 4.57
C PHE A 105 20.87 -10.68 3.35
N ILE A 106 20.85 -9.62 2.54
CA ILE A 106 21.61 -9.55 1.29
C ILE A 106 22.93 -8.83 1.52
N SER A 107 23.98 -9.25 0.81
CA SER A 107 25.27 -8.56 0.69
C SER A 107 25.49 -8.16 -0.77
N ASP A 108 26.21 -7.06 -1.01
CA ASP A 108 26.77 -6.72 -2.30
C ASP A 108 28.15 -7.35 -2.53
N ASP A 109 28.63 -8.16 -1.56
CA ASP A 109 29.91 -8.85 -1.53
C ASP A 109 31.14 -7.93 -1.61
N ILE A 110 30.96 -6.62 -1.53
CA ILE A 110 32.04 -5.64 -1.70
C ILE A 110 32.10 -4.68 -0.51
N PHE A 111 31.07 -3.91 -0.25
CA PHE A 111 31.06 -2.84 0.74
C PHE A 111 29.91 -2.89 1.73
N ASN A 112 28.78 -3.47 1.36
CA ASN A 112 27.56 -3.37 2.14
C ASN A 112 26.95 -4.75 2.42
N ASP A 113 26.91 -5.09 3.70
CA ASP A 113 26.19 -6.26 4.19
C ASP A 113 24.87 -5.85 4.83
N GLY A 114 23.80 -6.56 4.52
CA GLY A 114 22.57 -6.49 5.30
C GLY A 114 22.85 -6.92 6.75
N PRO A 115 22.14 -6.35 7.73
CA PRO A 115 22.47 -6.52 9.16
C PRO A 115 22.40 -7.98 9.63
N TYR A 116 21.66 -8.83 8.93
CA TYR A 116 21.52 -10.25 9.27
C TYR A 116 22.21 -11.19 8.28
N HIS A 117 22.92 -10.66 7.27
CA HIS A 117 23.62 -11.49 6.28
C HIS A 117 24.58 -12.49 6.95
N ARG A 118 25.42 -12.01 7.87
CA ARG A 118 26.42 -12.82 8.58
C ARG A 118 25.83 -13.69 9.70
N SER A 119 24.54 -13.55 9.99
CA SER A 119 23.85 -14.30 11.07
C SER A 119 23.15 -15.56 10.57
N VAL A 120 23.19 -15.80 9.27
CA VAL A 120 22.52 -16.94 8.62
C VAL A 120 23.49 -17.72 7.76
N SER A 121 23.11 -18.94 7.34
CA SER A 121 23.90 -19.72 6.40
C SER A 121 23.80 -19.16 4.99
N ASP A 122 24.81 -19.45 4.15
CA ASP A 122 24.83 -19.03 2.74
C ASP A 122 23.60 -19.47 1.97
N GLY A 123 23.04 -20.64 2.28
CA GLY A 123 21.79 -21.13 1.68
C GLY A 123 20.59 -20.23 2.01
N VAL A 124 20.49 -19.74 3.25
CA VAL A 124 19.43 -18.81 3.66
C VAL A 124 19.65 -17.45 3.02
N ALA A 125 20.89 -16.94 3.01
CA ALA A 125 21.21 -15.66 2.38
C ALA A 125 20.85 -15.68 0.88
N SER A 126 21.25 -16.73 0.16
CA SER A 126 20.92 -16.93 -1.26
C SER A 126 19.40 -17.04 -1.50
N PHE A 127 18.68 -17.74 -0.63
CA PHE A 127 17.21 -17.81 -0.71
C PHE A 127 16.58 -16.43 -0.53
N MET A 128 17.04 -15.64 0.44
CA MET A 128 16.53 -14.28 0.69
C MET A 128 16.85 -13.34 -0.47
N ALA A 129 18.01 -13.46 -1.08
CA ALA A 129 18.38 -12.68 -2.27
C ALA A 129 17.45 -13.01 -3.45
N ASN A 130 17.22 -14.30 -3.72
CA ASN A 130 16.29 -14.73 -4.77
C ASN A 130 14.86 -14.25 -4.51
N MET A 131 14.40 -14.34 -3.24
CA MET A 131 13.10 -13.81 -2.83
C MET A 131 13.00 -12.30 -3.07
N HIS A 132 14.03 -11.54 -2.73
CA HIS A 132 14.06 -10.09 -2.93
C HIS A 132 13.91 -9.73 -4.41
N HIS A 133 14.67 -10.36 -5.29
CA HIS A 133 14.61 -10.12 -6.74
C HIS A 133 13.26 -10.55 -7.35
N LEU A 134 12.79 -11.76 -7.00
CA LEU A 134 11.51 -12.25 -7.51
C LEU A 134 10.34 -11.40 -7.03
N ASN A 135 10.34 -11.06 -5.74
CA ASN A 135 9.29 -10.27 -5.12
C ASN A 135 9.23 -8.84 -5.67
N PHE A 136 10.38 -8.27 -6.09
CA PHE A 136 10.41 -6.97 -6.75
C PHE A 136 9.58 -6.96 -8.03
N ASN A 137 9.68 -7.99 -8.87
CA ASN A 137 8.84 -8.11 -10.07
C ASN A 137 7.34 -8.19 -9.72
N LEU A 138 7.00 -8.91 -8.65
CA LEU A 138 5.63 -8.96 -8.14
C LEU A 138 5.15 -7.57 -7.70
N ILE A 139 5.99 -6.81 -6.99
CA ILE A 139 5.67 -5.43 -6.57
C ILE A 139 5.40 -4.56 -7.80
N LEU A 140 6.24 -4.60 -8.83
CA LEU A 140 6.03 -3.81 -10.04
C LEU A 140 4.69 -4.16 -10.71
N CYS A 141 4.34 -5.44 -10.79
CA CYS A 141 3.04 -5.88 -11.30
C CYS A 141 1.88 -5.33 -10.46
N LEU A 142 1.97 -5.41 -9.13
CA LEU A 142 0.94 -4.89 -8.22
C LEU A 142 0.83 -3.36 -8.29
N VAL A 143 1.95 -2.64 -8.41
CA VAL A 143 1.95 -1.18 -8.57
C VAL A 143 1.31 -0.79 -9.91
N ALA A 144 1.65 -1.47 -10.99
CA ALA A 144 1.03 -1.24 -12.30
C ALA A 144 -0.49 -1.48 -12.26
N LEU A 145 -0.92 -2.57 -11.62
CA LEU A 145 -2.34 -2.87 -11.41
C LEU A 145 -3.03 -1.81 -10.55
N HIS A 146 -2.37 -1.35 -9.48
CA HIS A 146 -2.88 -0.31 -8.59
C HIS A 146 -3.07 1.03 -9.33
N LEU A 147 -2.07 1.46 -10.10
CA LEU A 147 -2.16 2.69 -10.90
C LEU A 147 -3.22 2.58 -12.00
N SER A 148 -3.34 1.42 -12.65
CA SER A 148 -4.39 1.14 -13.65
C SER A 148 -5.79 1.21 -13.03
N ALA A 149 -5.96 0.65 -11.84
CA ALA A 149 -7.22 0.73 -11.10
C ALA A 149 -7.56 2.18 -10.73
N ILE A 150 -6.59 2.97 -10.24
CA ILE A 150 -6.79 4.40 -9.95
C ILE A 150 -7.23 5.13 -11.23
N GLY A 151 -6.53 4.90 -12.34
CA GLY A 151 -6.88 5.49 -13.65
C GLY A 151 -8.31 5.13 -14.07
N TRP A 152 -8.69 3.85 -13.94
CA TRP A 152 -10.04 3.40 -14.25
C TRP A 152 -11.11 4.08 -13.39
N PHE A 153 -10.90 4.15 -12.07
CA PHE A 153 -11.86 4.83 -11.18
C PHE A 153 -11.92 6.33 -11.43
N GLN A 154 -10.78 6.95 -11.73
CA GLN A 154 -10.71 8.40 -11.93
C GLN A 154 -11.32 8.83 -13.27
N PHE A 155 -10.97 8.16 -14.37
CA PHE A 155 -11.39 8.54 -15.73
C PHE A 155 -12.64 7.77 -16.19
N GLY A 156 -12.76 6.49 -15.82
CA GLY A 156 -13.89 5.65 -16.22
C GLY A 156 -15.14 5.86 -15.34
N LYS A 157 -14.96 6.14 -14.05
CA LYS A 157 -16.06 6.32 -13.08
C LYS A 157 -16.20 7.75 -12.56
N ASN A 158 -15.43 8.72 -13.07
CA ASN A 158 -15.42 10.13 -12.65
C ASN A 158 -15.23 10.34 -11.12
N GLN A 159 -14.47 9.45 -10.46
CA GLN A 159 -14.15 9.58 -9.04
C GLN A 159 -12.83 10.33 -8.86
N ALA A 160 -12.82 11.48 -8.21
CA ALA A 160 -11.62 12.29 -7.97
C ALA A 160 -10.74 11.70 -6.85
N LEU A 161 -10.20 10.45 -7.04
CA LEU A 161 -9.44 9.74 -6.02
C LEU A 161 -8.11 10.42 -5.69
N THR A 162 -7.34 10.81 -6.70
CA THR A 162 -6.03 11.47 -6.50
C THR A 162 -6.18 12.80 -5.77
N LYS A 163 -7.21 13.60 -6.11
CA LYS A 163 -7.51 14.86 -5.43
C LYS A 163 -7.89 14.62 -3.97
N ALA A 164 -8.67 13.58 -3.70
CA ALA A 164 -9.04 13.20 -2.34
C ALA A 164 -7.83 12.76 -1.50
N MET A 165 -6.87 12.06 -2.11
CA MET A 165 -5.62 11.64 -1.44
C MET A 165 -4.66 12.79 -1.17
N LEU A 166 -4.60 13.80 -2.05
CA LEU A 166 -3.77 14.99 -1.85
C LEU A 166 -4.35 15.95 -0.82
N LEU A 167 -5.66 16.19 -0.88
CA LEU A 167 -6.33 17.20 -0.04
C LEU A 167 -6.92 16.64 1.26
N GLY A 168 -6.93 15.31 1.43
CA GLY A 168 -7.54 14.64 2.59
C GLY A 168 -9.07 14.82 2.70
N LYS A 169 -9.71 15.33 1.65
CA LYS A 169 -11.17 15.61 1.63
C LYS A 169 -11.82 14.87 0.47
N LYS A 170 -12.72 13.94 0.77
CA LYS A 170 -13.64 13.34 -0.18
C LYS A 170 -15.01 14.02 0.00
N LYS A 171 -15.61 14.54 -1.08
CA LYS A 171 -17.02 14.96 -1.03
C LYS A 171 -17.84 13.69 -0.79
N GLY A 172 -18.47 13.59 0.37
CA GLY A 172 -19.49 12.57 0.62
C GLY A 172 -20.66 12.76 -0.31
N PRO A 173 -21.50 11.71 -0.54
CA PRO A 173 -22.79 11.90 -1.19
C PRO A 173 -23.52 13.02 -0.45
N ALA A 174 -24.12 13.95 -1.19
CA ALA A 174 -24.96 14.98 -0.60
C ALA A 174 -26.04 14.23 0.21
N VAL A 175 -25.94 14.33 1.53
CA VAL A 175 -27.01 13.88 2.40
C VAL A 175 -28.20 14.71 1.96
N LEU A 176 -29.16 14.08 1.28
CA LEU A 176 -30.43 14.68 0.94
C LEU A 176 -30.96 15.27 2.23
N GLY A 177 -31.04 16.61 2.25
CA GLY A 177 -31.35 17.37 3.44
C GLY A 177 -32.65 16.82 4.08
N ILE A 178 -32.48 16.25 5.25
CA ILE A 178 -33.56 16.13 6.20
C ILE A 178 -33.93 17.57 6.56
N LYS A 179 -34.91 18.12 5.87
CA LYS A 179 -35.58 19.34 6.31
C LYS A 179 -36.14 19.04 7.70
N SER A 180 -35.44 19.42 8.75
CA SER A 180 -36.03 19.53 10.07
C SER A 180 -36.92 20.76 10.07
N SER A 181 -38.15 20.57 9.57
CA SER A 181 -39.25 21.46 9.83
C SER A 181 -40.19 20.77 10.84
N GLN A 182 -39.80 20.76 12.08
CA GLN A 182 -40.71 20.63 13.19
C GLN A 182 -40.43 21.78 14.16
N THR A 183 -40.98 22.93 13.85
CA THR A 183 -41.38 23.94 14.82
C THR A 183 -42.42 23.29 15.75
N LEU A 184 -41.99 22.90 16.96
CA LEU A 184 -42.91 22.73 18.06
C LEU A 184 -43.40 24.13 18.43
N LYS A 185 -44.68 24.41 18.12
CA LYS A 185 -45.43 25.46 18.76
C LYS A 185 -46.23 24.85 19.91
N ALA A 186 -46.16 25.61 21.01
CA ALA A 186 -46.93 25.62 22.26
C ALA A 186 -46.59 24.55 23.28
#